data_06c68c2b9a211a8056c79e803483b471
#
_entry.id   06c68c2b9a211a8056c79e803483b471
#
_cell.length_a   1.000
_cell.length_b   1.000
_cell.length_c   1.000
_cell.angle_alpha   90.00
_cell.angle_beta   90.00
_cell.angle_gamma   90.00
#
_symmetry.space_group_name_H-M   'P 1'
#
loop_
_entity.id
_entity.type
_entity.pdbx_description
1 polymer ?
#
loop_
_entity_poly.entity_id
_entity_poly.type
_entity_poly.pdbx_seq_one_letter_code
_entity_poly.pdbx_strand_id
1 'polypeptide(L)'
;MRVHWFEGMRRDLLGRLPHYLDDWTHPFSSLRTLSKVIASVVFMFFSSTIPAITFAAFLITATNNQYGVVEVLLSTAIAGVAWSIFAGQPLVIIGVTGPVSIFSRTIYQLTSQYFNIPFLPFMFWIAFWSGLMHMALAAMNACDFIHLFTRFSCENFDLIIAVIYIYTGVSNLVDVFRTKTIQESLLSLILALSTFYIAHLLASARHSIIFNRTIRDLLADYALPVSVTLLSTLRLAPPTQDVPVSLLQVPSTFRPSDGRSSWLVNVTDVPVWAVFLAIIPAIVLTILFFFDHNVSSLLAQTHKYNLKKPSSYNLDFFLEGTLLICTSLIGIPFYNALIPQAPLHTRSLAHIREEEFEDEITGRTLKREVVTHVEEQRLSNFLQSFLCFLCVLPGILQILGGIPTAVLSGLFLYMGSTSFKGNSLVERVLVILFVFSEKHRSRMAPHSWPAIRAAKVPFRKVVLFTAVQVVFVVVVIIIMESVAALAFPIFILLMLPTRSYLIPSVKLFGPLAPTGRELNALDGGEEDFDDSKPVEAELSQMELTRVSEKSSQVFGECEAEDLEGDEQRAEV
;
A
#
# COMPACT_ATOMS: atom_id res chain seq x y z
N MET A 1 -27.37 -16.39 -1.79
CA MET A 1 -26.28 -16.68 -0.82
C MET A 1 -26.80 -16.41 0.59
N ARG A 2 -26.68 -17.35 1.52
CA ARG A 2 -26.90 -17.04 2.94
C ARG A 2 -25.64 -16.32 3.43
N VAL A 3 -25.78 -15.08 3.88
CA VAL A 3 -24.66 -14.34 4.48
C VAL A 3 -24.42 -14.97 5.86
N HIS A 4 -23.26 -15.61 6.02
CA HIS A 4 -22.80 -16.12 7.30
C HIS A 4 -22.05 -15.00 8.02
N TRP A 5 -22.72 -14.28 8.89
CA TRP A 5 -22.17 -13.15 9.62
C TRP A 5 -20.94 -13.57 10.46
N PHE A 6 -19.88 -12.76 10.42
CA PHE A 6 -18.65 -12.92 11.21
C PHE A 6 -17.83 -14.20 10.94
N GLU A 7 -18.17 -15.00 9.91
CA GLU A 7 -17.47 -16.27 9.64
C GLU A 7 -16.03 -16.02 9.19
N GLY A 8 -15.81 -15.06 8.28
CA GLY A 8 -14.47 -14.65 7.83
C GLY A 8 -13.61 -14.14 8.99
N MET A 9 -14.14 -13.22 9.80
CA MET A 9 -13.41 -12.71 10.97
C MET A 9 -13.07 -13.82 11.98
N ARG A 10 -14.00 -14.75 12.19
CA ARG A 10 -13.76 -15.91 13.07
C ARG A 10 -12.67 -16.81 12.51
N ARG A 11 -12.69 -17.09 11.21
CA ARG A 11 -11.65 -17.87 10.50
C ARG A 11 -10.28 -17.20 10.65
N ASP A 12 -10.19 -15.90 10.36
CA ASP A 12 -8.96 -15.11 10.47
C ASP A 12 -8.43 -15.13 11.91
N LEU A 13 -9.30 -14.91 12.91
CA LEU A 13 -8.92 -14.91 14.33
C LEU A 13 -8.43 -16.28 14.79
N LEU A 14 -9.19 -17.33 14.52
CA LEU A 14 -8.84 -18.70 14.93
C LEU A 14 -7.58 -19.22 14.22
N GLY A 15 -7.35 -18.78 12.99
CA GLY A 15 -6.14 -19.11 12.25
C GLY A 15 -4.90 -18.41 12.81
N ARG A 16 -5.02 -17.13 13.17
CA ARG A 16 -3.87 -16.31 13.61
C ARG A 16 -3.56 -16.39 15.11
N LEU A 17 -4.58 -16.59 15.94
CA LEU A 17 -4.41 -16.60 17.40
C LEU A 17 -3.36 -17.61 17.91
N PRO A 18 -3.26 -18.85 17.37
CA PRO A 18 -2.24 -19.80 17.80
C PRO A 18 -0.81 -19.33 17.55
N HIS A 19 -0.61 -18.49 16.53
CA HIS A 19 0.71 -17.97 16.13
C HIS A 19 1.07 -16.65 16.80
N TYR A 20 0.16 -16.05 17.59
CA TYR A 20 0.35 -14.71 18.14
C TYR A 20 1.59 -14.57 19.02
N LEU A 21 1.82 -15.50 19.95
CA LEU A 21 2.99 -15.49 20.81
C LEU A 21 4.28 -15.79 20.02
N ASP A 22 4.20 -16.69 19.06
CA ASP A 22 5.32 -17.00 18.17
C ASP A 22 5.73 -15.76 17.36
N ASP A 23 4.79 -14.97 16.86
CA ASP A 23 5.06 -13.72 16.14
C ASP A 23 5.91 -12.72 16.95
N TRP A 24 5.86 -12.76 18.28
CA TRP A 24 6.67 -11.90 19.16
C TRP A 24 7.99 -12.55 19.58
N THR A 25 8.04 -13.87 19.76
CA THR A 25 9.22 -14.60 20.25
C THR A 25 10.14 -15.04 19.13
N HIS A 26 9.60 -15.31 17.94
CA HIS A 26 10.34 -15.76 16.76
C HIS A 26 11.55 -14.86 16.38
N PRO A 27 11.48 -13.51 16.43
CA PRO A 27 12.61 -12.64 16.15
C PRO A 27 13.86 -12.93 16.99
N PHE A 28 13.67 -13.46 18.19
CA PHE A 28 14.73 -13.76 19.15
C PHE A 28 15.23 -15.21 19.08
N SER A 29 14.72 -16.02 18.16
CA SER A 29 15.09 -17.43 17.99
C SER A 29 16.56 -17.63 17.60
N SER A 30 17.12 -16.69 16.85
CA SER A 30 18.54 -16.69 16.45
C SER A 30 19.06 -15.27 16.23
N LEU A 31 20.38 -15.08 16.39
CA LEU A 31 21.02 -13.79 16.08
C LEU A 31 20.89 -13.41 14.60
N ARG A 32 20.81 -14.40 13.70
CA ARG A 32 20.62 -14.18 12.26
C ARG A 32 19.24 -13.64 11.96
N THR A 33 18.19 -14.23 12.55
CA THR A 33 16.81 -13.77 12.45
C THR A 33 16.68 -12.36 13.01
N LEU A 34 17.22 -12.12 14.22
CA LEU A 34 17.16 -10.80 14.86
C LEU A 34 17.86 -9.73 14.01
N SER A 35 19.06 -10.03 13.48
CA SER A 35 19.78 -9.09 12.61
C SER A 35 18.96 -8.74 11.35
N LYS A 36 18.29 -9.73 10.74
CA LYS A 36 17.42 -9.51 9.58
C LYS A 36 16.21 -8.65 9.93
N VAL A 37 15.57 -8.93 11.07
CA VAL A 37 14.43 -8.15 11.57
C VAL A 37 14.84 -6.70 11.83
N ILE A 38 15.97 -6.44 12.49
CA ILE A 38 16.48 -5.08 12.74
C ILE A 38 16.81 -4.35 11.44
N ALA A 39 17.43 -5.03 10.46
CA ALA A 39 17.66 -4.43 9.14
C ALA A 39 16.34 -4.03 8.45
N SER A 40 15.31 -4.90 8.54
CA SER A 40 13.98 -4.60 8.05
C SER A 40 13.33 -3.41 8.79
N VAL A 41 13.50 -3.32 10.12
CA VAL A 41 13.00 -2.16 10.92
C VAL A 41 13.54 -0.85 10.37
N VAL A 42 14.87 -0.75 10.20
CA VAL A 42 15.51 0.49 9.75
C VAL A 42 15.10 0.82 8.31
N PHE A 43 15.09 -0.18 7.43
CA PHE A 43 14.63 -0.01 6.05
C PHE A 43 13.18 0.47 5.98
N MET A 44 12.27 -0.17 6.72
CA MET A 44 10.84 0.17 6.72
C MET A 44 10.56 1.49 7.40
N PHE A 45 11.29 1.84 8.46
CA PHE A 45 11.19 3.15 9.08
C PHE A 45 11.40 4.28 8.07
N PHE A 46 12.48 4.23 7.28
CA PHE A 46 12.72 5.25 6.28
C PHE A 46 11.74 5.17 5.11
N SER A 47 11.36 3.97 4.67
CA SER A 47 10.42 3.75 3.57
C SER A 47 9.00 4.26 3.88
N SER A 48 8.58 4.29 5.15
CA SER A 48 7.27 4.80 5.58
C SER A 48 7.31 6.26 6.04
N THR A 49 8.35 6.66 6.80
CA THR A 49 8.43 7.99 7.42
C THR A 49 8.69 9.09 6.40
N ILE A 50 9.56 8.85 5.40
CA ILE A 50 9.89 9.89 4.42
C ILE A 50 8.69 10.25 3.54
N PRO A 51 7.92 9.30 2.97
CA PRO A 51 6.65 9.63 2.33
C PRO A 51 5.65 10.31 3.25
N ALA A 52 5.54 9.88 4.52
CA ALA A 52 4.65 10.51 5.49
C ALA A 52 4.99 12.00 5.70
N ILE A 53 6.28 12.34 5.86
CA ILE A 53 6.73 13.75 5.96
C ILE A 53 6.41 14.52 4.68
N THR A 54 6.54 13.88 3.53
CA THR A 54 6.23 14.49 2.24
C THR A 54 4.73 14.80 2.12
N PHE A 55 3.85 13.89 2.55
CA PHE A 55 2.41 14.15 2.65
C PHE A 55 2.08 15.19 3.73
N ALA A 56 2.83 15.23 4.84
CA ALA A 56 2.66 16.28 5.84
C ALA A 56 2.88 17.67 5.24
N ALA A 57 3.95 17.86 4.46
CA ALA A 57 4.20 19.13 3.77
C ALA A 57 3.06 19.51 2.82
N PHE A 58 2.47 18.55 2.11
CA PHE A 58 1.30 18.78 1.28
C PHE A 58 0.07 19.16 2.12
N LEU A 59 -0.21 18.43 3.21
CA LEU A 59 -1.38 18.65 4.07
C LEU A 59 -1.33 19.99 4.81
N ILE A 60 -0.15 20.46 5.22
CA ILE A 60 0.04 21.79 5.83
C ILE A 60 -0.60 22.88 4.95
N THR A 61 -0.25 22.90 3.68
CA THR A 61 -0.78 23.89 2.73
C THR A 61 -2.21 23.60 2.33
N ALA A 62 -2.56 22.33 2.12
CA ALA A 62 -3.87 21.90 1.64
C ALA A 62 -4.99 22.08 2.70
N THR A 63 -4.67 22.10 3.99
CA THR A 63 -5.64 22.20 5.10
C THR A 63 -5.44 23.44 5.97
N ASN A 64 -4.66 24.43 5.50
CA ASN A 64 -4.34 25.64 6.24
C ASN A 64 -3.87 25.35 7.68
N ASN A 65 -2.85 24.51 7.82
CA ASN A 65 -2.25 24.07 9.08
C ASN A 65 -3.19 23.31 10.03
N GLN A 66 -4.32 22.77 9.58
CA GLN A 66 -5.15 21.87 10.41
C GLN A 66 -4.47 20.52 10.61
N TYR A 67 -3.74 20.05 9.60
CA TYR A 67 -2.89 18.87 9.63
C TYR A 67 -1.45 19.26 9.33
N GLY A 68 -0.54 18.95 10.23
CA GLY A 68 0.89 19.21 10.11
C GLY A 68 1.74 17.95 10.26
N VAL A 69 3.04 18.16 10.41
CA VAL A 69 4.02 17.07 10.51
C VAL A 69 3.76 16.19 11.73
N VAL A 70 3.43 16.80 12.87
CA VAL A 70 3.19 16.07 14.12
C VAL A 70 1.97 15.18 13.99
N GLU A 71 0.87 15.69 13.43
CA GLU A 71 -0.36 14.93 13.24
C GLU A 71 -0.15 13.74 12.30
N VAL A 72 0.58 13.93 11.19
CA VAL A 72 0.86 12.86 10.21
C VAL A 72 1.77 11.78 10.81
N LEU A 73 2.82 12.18 11.52
CA LEU A 73 3.71 11.23 12.19
C LEU A 73 2.99 10.46 13.30
N LEU A 74 2.15 11.14 14.10
CA LEU A 74 1.32 10.49 15.11
C LEU A 74 0.32 9.52 14.50
N SER A 75 -0.31 9.90 13.39
CA SER A 75 -1.23 9.03 12.65
C SER A 75 -0.53 7.73 12.23
N THR A 76 0.60 7.84 11.56
CA THR A 76 1.40 6.68 11.14
C THR A 76 1.87 5.84 12.34
N ALA A 77 2.34 6.50 13.41
CA ALA A 77 2.87 5.82 14.60
C ALA A 77 1.78 5.09 15.39
N ILE A 78 0.69 5.78 15.74
CA ILE A 78 -0.41 5.20 16.54
C ILE A 78 -1.08 4.06 15.79
N ALA A 79 -1.41 4.30 14.51
CA ALA A 79 -2.03 3.28 13.68
C ALA A 79 -1.11 2.07 13.49
N GLY A 80 0.16 2.28 13.18
CA GLY A 80 1.12 1.20 12.96
C GLY A 80 1.45 0.40 14.23
N VAL A 81 1.57 1.06 15.40
CA VAL A 81 1.73 0.36 16.69
C VAL A 81 0.48 -0.46 17.00
N ALA A 82 -0.72 0.12 16.90
CA ALA A 82 -1.96 -0.60 17.15
C ALA A 82 -2.14 -1.78 16.16
N TRP A 83 -1.80 -1.55 14.88
CA TRP A 83 -1.82 -2.60 13.86
C TRP A 83 -0.90 -3.76 14.18
N SER A 84 0.34 -3.48 14.54
CA SER A 84 1.33 -4.51 14.89
C SER A 84 0.89 -5.38 16.09
N ILE A 85 0.09 -4.82 17.00
CA ILE A 85 -0.42 -5.54 18.17
C ILE A 85 -1.67 -6.33 17.83
N PHE A 86 -2.66 -5.73 17.16
CA PHE A 86 -4.01 -6.28 17.05
C PHE A 86 -4.33 -6.91 15.70
N ALA A 87 -3.62 -6.56 14.61
CA ALA A 87 -3.92 -7.11 13.29
C ALA A 87 -3.62 -8.62 13.20
N GLY A 88 -4.38 -9.31 12.38
CA GLY A 88 -4.11 -10.69 12.00
C GLY A 88 -2.87 -10.79 11.11
N GLN A 89 -2.70 -9.86 10.14
CA GLN A 89 -1.52 -9.83 9.27
C GLN A 89 -0.56 -8.70 9.64
N PRO A 90 0.51 -8.99 10.39
CA PRO A 90 1.45 -7.98 10.86
C PRO A 90 2.42 -7.47 9.79
N LEU A 91 2.48 -8.11 8.61
CA LEU A 91 3.39 -7.70 7.53
C LEU A 91 2.88 -6.47 6.76
N VAL A 92 1.58 -6.15 6.87
CA VAL A 92 1.00 -4.95 6.27
C VAL A 92 1.44 -3.72 7.04
N ILE A 93 1.95 -2.72 6.33
CA ILE A 93 2.38 -1.44 6.88
C ILE A 93 1.26 -0.42 6.71
N ILE A 94 0.95 0.29 7.78
CA ILE A 94 -0.11 1.31 7.84
C ILE A 94 0.51 2.70 7.91
N GLY A 95 -0.11 3.66 7.22
CA GLY A 95 0.32 5.05 7.27
C GLY A 95 -0.54 5.99 6.42
N VAL A 96 -0.17 7.27 6.41
CA VAL A 96 -0.87 8.28 5.59
C VAL A 96 -0.51 8.09 4.12
N THR A 97 -1.52 8.01 3.25
CA THR A 97 -1.37 7.77 1.81
C THR A 97 -1.70 9.02 0.97
N GLY A 98 -1.26 9.02 -0.29
CA GLY A 98 -1.56 10.08 -1.24
C GLY A 98 -3.07 10.30 -1.46
N PRO A 99 -3.83 9.24 -1.81
CA PRO A 99 -5.28 9.32 -1.98
C PRO A 99 -6.02 9.88 -0.77
N VAL A 100 -5.63 9.47 0.44
CA VAL A 100 -6.20 9.98 1.71
C VAL A 100 -5.86 11.46 1.91
N SER A 101 -4.65 11.88 1.55
CA SER A 101 -4.24 13.28 1.63
C SER A 101 -5.06 14.16 0.69
N ILE A 102 -5.33 13.70 -0.53
CA ILE A 102 -6.19 14.40 -1.50
C ILE A 102 -7.64 14.43 -1.02
N PHE A 103 -8.14 13.33 -0.47
CA PHE A 103 -9.46 13.28 0.15
C PHE A 103 -9.57 14.35 1.24
N SER A 104 -8.60 14.44 2.15
CA SER A 104 -8.57 15.43 3.22
C SER A 104 -8.52 16.87 2.69
N ARG A 105 -7.72 17.16 1.64
CA ARG A 105 -7.73 18.45 0.94
C ARG A 105 -9.11 18.79 0.40
N THR A 106 -9.74 17.84 -0.29
CA THR A 106 -11.06 18.06 -0.91
C THR A 106 -12.12 18.34 0.14
N ILE A 107 -12.14 17.58 1.25
CA ILE A 107 -13.06 17.84 2.36
C ILE A 107 -12.79 19.20 2.99
N TYR A 108 -11.52 19.59 3.17
CA TYR A 108 -11.19 20.92 3.69
C TYR A 108 -11.73 22.04 2.77
N GLN A 109 -11.56 21.91 1.47
CA GLN A 109 -12.10 22.87 0.50
C GLN A 109 -13.63 22.94 0.55
N LEU A 110 -14.31 21.80 0.62
CA LEU A 110 -15.77 21.74 0.73
C LEU A 110 -16.28 22.38 2.03
N THR A 111 -15.66 22.05 3.16
CA THR A 111 -16.07 22.59 4.46
C THR A 111 -15.82 24.08 4.61
N SER A 112 -14.67 24.57 4.13
CA SER A 112 -14.27 25.98 4.28
C SER A 112 -14.90 26.90 3.23
N GLN A 113 -15.06 26.45 1.96
CA GLN A 113 -15.49 27.33 0.88
C GLN A 113 -17.01 27.27 0.61
N TYR A 114 -17.63 26.10 0.82
CA TYR A 114 -19.05 25.91 0.46
C TYR A 114 -19.99 25.77 1.65
N PHE A 115 -19.59 25.09 2.71
CA PHE A 115 -20.47 24.79 3.83
C PHE A 115 -20.24 25.63 5.07
N ASN A 116 -19.07 26.26 5.18
CA ASN A 116 -18.64 27.02 6.34
C ASN A 116 -18.86 26.27 7.68
N ILE A 117 -18.38 25.02 7.73
CA ILE A 117 -18.43 24.14 8.90
C ILE A 117 -17.00 23.81 9.36
N PRO A 118 -16.79 23.58 10.67
CA PRO A 118 -15.48 23.20 11.20
C PRO A 118 -14.97 21.90 10.57
N PHE A 119 -13.73 21.92 10.06
CA PHE A 119 -13.14 20.79 9.31
C PHE A 119 -12.94 19.54 10.17
N LEU A 120 -12.27 19.65 11.33
CA LEU A 120 -11.92 18.49 12.17
C LEU A 120 -13.14 17.77 12.74
N PRO A 121 -14.17 18.46 13.28
CA PRO A 121 -15.39 17.81 13.71
C PRO A 121 -16.14 17.11 12.55
N PHE A 122 -16.13 17.69 11.35
CA PHE A 122 -16.72 17.05 10.18
C PHE A 122 -15.94 15.80 9.76
N MET A 123 -14.59 15.84 9.78
CA MET A 123 -13.74 14.68 9.54
C MET A 123 -14.00 13.57 10.55
N PHE A 124 -14.23 13.89 11.83
CA PHE A 124 -14.64 12.89 12.82
C PHE A 124 -15.92 12.15 12.40
N TRP A 125 -16.95 12.87 11.98
CA TRP A 125 -18.21 12.21 11.57
C TRP A 125 -18.07 11.39 10.29
N ILE A 126 -17.21 11.81 9.36
CA ILE A 126 -16.83 10.98 8.22
C ILE A 126 -16.18 9.68 8.69
N ALA A 127 -15.20 9.77 9.59
CA ALA A 127 -14.52 8.59 10.15
C ALA A 127 -15.47 7.67 10.91
N PHE A 128 -16.40 8.24 11.68
CA PHE A 128 -17.39 7.49 12.44
C PHE A 128 -18.29 6.65 11.51
N TRP A 129 -18.89 7.29 10.50
CA TRP A 129 -19.73 6.56 9.54
C TRP A 129 -18.94 5.56 8.70
N SER A 130 -17.75 5.95 8.25
CA SER A 130 -16.88 5.06 7.49
C SER A 130 -16.43 3.86 8.33
N GLY A 131 -16.03 4.07 9.57
CA GLY A 131 -15.64 2.99 10.48
C GLY A 131 -16.78 2.00 10.75
N LEU A 132 -18.02 2.49 10.92
CA LEU A 132 -19.19 1.62 11.03
C LEU A 132 -19.42 0.80 9.75
N MET A 133 -19.21 1.41 8.57
CA MET A 133 -19.31 0.71 7.29
C MET A 133 -18.20 -0.36 7.14
N HIS A 134 -16.96 -0.08 7.57
CA HIS A 134 -15.87 -1.07 7.60
C HIS A 134 -16.23 -2.27 8.47
N MET A 135 -16.73 -2.02 9.69
CA MET A 135 -17.16 -3.08 10.60
C MET A 135 -18.31 -3.91 10.00
N ALA A 136 -19.27 -3.26 9.35
CA ALA A 136 -20.39 -3.94 8.70
C ALA A 136 -19.92 -4.80 7.51
N LEU A 137 -19.06 -4.28 6.65
CA LEU A 137 -18.50 -5.01 5.50
C LEU A 137 -17.66 -6.20 5.96
N ALA A 138 -16.81 -6.03 6.98
CA ALA A 138 -16.03 -7.11 7.56
C ALA A 138 -16.94 -8.20 8.17
N ALA A 139 -17.99 -7.81 8.90
CA ALA A 139 -18.97 -8.74 9.45
C ALA A 139 -19.75 -9.52 8.37
N MET A 140 -19.93 -8.91 7.19
CA MET A 140 -20.56 -9.55 6.02
C MET A 140 -19.57 -10.38 5.20
N ASN A 141 -18.31 -10.47 5.60
CA ASN A 141 -17.21 -11.14 4.89
C ASN A 141 -16.94 -10.54 3.50
N ALA A 142 -17.07 -9.22 3.35
CA ALA A 142 -16.91 -8.55 2.06
C ALA A 142 -15.47 -8.65 1.54
N CYS A 143 -14.46 -8.78 2.40
CA CYS A 143 -13.08 -8.96 1.98
C CYS A 143 -12.84 -10.29 1.26
N ASP A 144 -13.72 -11.27 1.36
CA ASP A 144 -13.64 -12.51 0.58
C ASP A 144 -13.81 -12.26 -0.93
N PHE A 145 -14.32 -11.08 -1.34
CA PHE A 145 -14.36 -10.65 -2.74
C PHE A 145 -13.01 -10.15 -3.29
N ILE A 146 -11.92 -10.28 -2.53
CA ILE A 146 -10.58 -9.84 -2.93
C ILE A 146 -10.13 -10.50 -4.25
N HIS A 147 -10.60 -11.72 -4.55
CA HIS A 147 -10.33 -12.42 -5.82
C HIS A 147 -10.86 -11.69 -7.06
N LEU A 148 -11.74 -10.69 -6.90
CA LEU A 148 -12.19 -9.84 -8.01
C LEU A 148 -11.17 -8.76 -8.37
N PHE A 149 -10.22 -8.47 -7.47
CA PHE A 149 -9.14 -7.53 -7.75
C PHE A 149 -8.12 -8.19 -8.66
N THR A 150 -7.99 -7.65 -9.83
CA THR A 150 -7.06 -8.15 -10.84
C THR A 150 -5.93 -7.15 -11.04
N ARG A 151 -4.89 -7.59 -11.71
CA ARG A 151 -3.76 -6.75 -12.10
C ARG A 151 -4.22 -5.50 -12.86
N PHE A 152 -5.29 -5.61 -13.67
CA PHE A 152 -5.93 -4.47 -14.34
C PHE A 152 -6.27 -3.33 -13.39
N SER A 153 -6.94 -3.63 -12.28
CA SER A 153 -7.36 -2.61 -11.29
C SER A 153 -6.17 -2.04 -10.52
N CYS A 154 -5.26 -2.92 -10.07
CA CYS A 154 -4.10 -2.53 -9.28
C CYS A 154 -3.13 -1.65 -10.08
N GLU A 155 -2.83 -2.00 -11.32
CA GLU A 155 -1.92 -1.22 -12.18
C GLU A 155 -2.49 0.15 -12.56
N ASN A 156 -3.80 0.23 -12.85
CA ASN A 156 -4.45 1.50 -13.09
C ASN A 156 -4.40 2.41 -11.85
N PHE A 157 -4.67 1.86 -10.68
CA PHE A 157 -4.63 2.60 -9.43
C PHE A 157 -3.21 3.09 -9.11
N ASP A 158 -2.21 2.23 -9.25
CA ASP A 158 -0.80 2.60 -9.06
C ASP A 158 -0.37 3.72 -10.03
N LEU A 159 -0.81 3.64 -11.29
CA LEU A 159 -0.52 4.69 -12.27
C LEU A 159 -1.21 6.02 -11.92
N ILE A 160 -2.45 5.99 -11.43
CA ILE A 160 -3.15 7.20 -10.96
C ILE A 160 -2.36 7.84 -9.81
N ILE A 161 -1.93 7.07 -8.81
CA ILE A 161 -1.12 7.56 -7.70
C ILE A 161 0.20 8.15 -8.20
N ALA A 162 0.86 7.48 -9.15
CA ALA A 162 2.10 7.95 -9.75
C ALA A 162 1.96 9.34 -10.41
N VAL A 163 0.88 9.52 -11.18
CA VAL A 163 0.58 10.81 -11.83
C VAL A 163 0.30 11.90 -10.79
N ILE A 164 -0.43 11.57 -9.72
CA ILE A 164 -0.69 12.50 -8.61
C ILE A 164 0.60 12.98 -7.97
N TYR A 165 1.54 12.07 -7.71
CA TYR A 165 2.83 12.43 -7.10
C TYR A 165 3.63 13.36 -8.01
N ILE A 166 3.71 13.05 -9.30
CA ILE A 166 4.41 13.92 -10.26
C ILE A 166 3.73 15.28 -10.34
N TYR A 167 2.39 15.30 -10.45
CA TYR A 167 1.64 16.55 -10.50
C TYR A 167 1.86 17.40 -9.24
N THR A 168 1.79 16.80 -8.06
CA THR A 168 2.02 17.50 -6.79
C THR A 168 3.45 18.07 -6.72
N GLY A 169 4.45 17.25 -7.08
CA GLY A 169 5.85 17.69 -7.10
C GLY A 169 6.09 18.87 -8.06
N VAL A 170 5.53 18.80 -9.27
CA VAL A 170 5.64 19.88 -10.27
C VAL A 170 4.87 21.13 -9.84
N SER A 171 3.62 20.96 -9.36
CA SER A 171 2.79 22.07 -8.91
C SER A 171 3.45 22.87 -7.78
N ASN A 172 4.01 22.17 -6.79
CA ASN A 172 4.74 22.84 -5.70
C ASN A 172 5.92 23.66 -6.23
N LEU A 173 6.67 23.17 -7.20
CA LEU A 173 7.77 23.93 -7.82
C LEU A 173 7.26 25.13 -8.61
N VAL A 174 6.19 24.97 -9.38
CA VAL A 174 5.57 26.09 -10.13
C VAL A 174 5.09 27.18 -9.18
N ASP A 175 4.50 26.80 -8.03
CA ASP A 175 4.04 27.78 -7.04
C ASP A 175 5.21 28.56 -6.40
N VAL A 176 6.37 27.93 -6.21
CA VAL A 176 7.58 28.64 -5.78
C VAL A 176 7.99 29.68 -6.82
N PHE A 177 7.96 29.36 -8.12
CA PHE A 177 8.27 30.33 -9.20
C PHE A 177 7.26 31.49 -9.29
N ARG A 178 6.02 31.28 -8.86
CA ARG A 178 4.98 32.31 -8.86
C ARG A 178 5.03 33.23 -7.64
N THR A 179 5.51 32.73 -6.49
CA THR A 179 5.38 33.42 -5.20
C THR A 179 6.71 33.90 -4.63
N LYS A 180 7.84 33.39 -5.10
CA LYS A 180 9.17 33.63 -4.52
C LYS A 180 10.10 34.32 -5.49
N THR A 181 11.29 34.72 -5.00
CA THR A 181 12.33 35.32 -5.82
C THR A 181 12.89 34.29 -6.82
N ILE A 182 13.42 34.78 -7.93
CA ILE A 182 14.01 33.90 -8.96
C ILE A 182 15.18 33.07 -8.41
N GLN A 183 15.96 33.64 -7.48
CA GLN A 183 17.08 32.93 -6.84
C GLN A 183 16.59 31.76 -5.99
N GLU A 184 15.57 31.98 -5.14
CA GLU A 184 14.93 30.93 -4.34
C GLU A 184 14.30 29.86 -5.26
N SER A 185 13.65 30.27 -6.33
CA SER A 185 12.98 29.37 -7.27
C SER A 185 13.98 28.48 -8.02
N LEU A 186 15.09 29.05 -8.49
CA LEU A 186 16.13 28.28 -9.16
C LEU A 186 16.86 27.32 -8.22
N LEU A 187 17.17 27.75 -6.99
CA LEU A 187 17.76 26.86 -5.99
C LEU A 187 16.79 25.75 -5.61
N SER A 188 15.50 26.04 -5.43
CA SER A 188 14.47 25.03 -5.18
C SER A 188 14.37 24.02 -6.32
N LEU A 189 14.41 24.47 -7.57
CA LEU A 189 14.40 23.58 -8.75
C LEU A 189 15.64 22.67 -8.77
N ILE A 190 16.84 23.24 -8.51
CA ILE A 190 18.09 22.47 -8.45
C ILE A 190 18.01 21.42 -7.35
N LEU A 191 17.57 21.77 -6.13
CA LEU A 191 17.43 20.85 -5.02
C LEU A 191 16.44 19.73 -5.34
N ALA A 192 15.28 20.04 -5.94
CA ALA A 192 14.28 19.03 -6.30
C ALA A 192 14.79 18.07 -7.38
N LEU A 193 15.35 18.58 -8.48
CA LEU A 193 15.88 17.75 -9.55
C LEU A 193 17.10 16.93 -9.11
N SER A 194 17.96 17.51 -8.26
CA SER A 194 19.09 16.77 -7.69
C SER A 194 18.63 15.66 -6.76
N THR A 195 17.62 15.90 -5.93
CA THR A 195 17.01 14.87 -5.07
C THR A 195 16.45 13.73 -5.91
N PHE A 196 15.65 14.07 -6.92
CA PHE A 196 15.10 13.10 -7.87
C PHE A 196 16.19 12.25 -8.53
N TYR A 197 17.23 12.90 -9.08
CA TYR A 197 18.31 12.21 -9.78
C TYR A 197 19.15 11.34 -8.85
N ILE A 198 19.55 11.86 -7.68
CA ILE A 198 20.37 11.11 -6.71
C ILE A 198 19.59 9.92 -6.14
N ALA A 199 18.31 10.09 -5.83
CA ALA A 199 17.48 8.98 -5.39
C ALA A 199 17.42 7.87 -6.45
N HIS A 200 17.24 8.22 -7.73
CA HIS A 200 17.27 7.26 -8.84
C HIS A 200 18.64 6.60 -9.04
N LEU A 201 19.72 7.37 -8.95
CA LEU A 201 21.08 6.87 -9.07
C LEU A 201 21.39 5.84 -7.99
N LEU A 202 21.06 6.16 -6.72
CA LEU A 202 21.29 5.27 -5.59
C LEU A 202 20.39 4.02 -5.66
N ALA A 203 19.12 4.18 -5.98
CA ALA A 203 18.20 3.03 -6.15
C ALA A 203 18.65 2.10 -7.30
N SER A 204 19.27 2.65 -8.35
CA SER A 204 19.82 1.88 -9.47
C SER A 204 21.16 1.20 -9.14
N ALA A 205 21.79 1.51 -8.01
CA ALA A 205 23.06 0.91 -7.60
C ALA A 205 23.00 -0.61 -7.50
N ARG A 206 21.82 -1.20 -7.22
CA ARG A 206 21.61 -2.65 -7.18
C ARG A 206 22.01 -3.34 -8.48
N HIS A 207 21.84 -2.68 -9.62
CA HIS A 207 22.20 -3.21 -10.95
C HIS A 207 23.58 -2.76 -11.44
N SER A 208 24.32 -1.99 -10.62
CA SER A 208 25.65 -1.52 -10.97
C SER A 208 26.70 -2.65 -10.86
N ILE A 209 27.73 -2.54 -11.68
CA ILE A 209 28.92 -3.41 -11.59
C ILE A 209 29.98 -2.86 -10.63
N ILE A 210 29.79 -1.62 -10.15
CA ILE A 210 30.72 -0.90 -9.27
C ILE A 210 30.52 -1.33 -7.85
N PHE A 211 31.11 -1.68 -6.98
CA PHE A 211 30.89 -2.11 -5.59
C PHE A 211 30.45 -3.58 -5.46
N ASN A 212 30.71 -4.12 -4.29
CA ASN A 212 30.23 -5.46 -3.92
C ASN A 212 28.70 -5.46 -3.69
N ARG A 213 28.10 -6.67 -3.66
CA ARG A 213 26.64 -6.84 -3.53
C ARG A 213 26.08 -6.13 -2.28
N THR A 214 26.75 -6.25 -1.14
CA THR A 214 26.30 -5.66 0.13
C THR A 214 26.21 -4.13 0.06
N ILE A 215 27.22 -3.47 -0.52
CA ILE A 215 27.23 -2.00 -0.67
C ILE A 215 26.18 -1.55 -1.66
N ARG A 216 25.97 -2.28 -2.76
CA ARG A 216 24.93 -1.97 -3.75
C ARG A 216 23.54 -2.07 -3.16
N ASP A 217 23.26 -3.12 -2.40
CA ASP A 217 21.98 -3.32 -1.72
C ASP A 217 21.76 -2.22 -0.67
N LEU A 218 22.80 -1.90 0.13
CA LEU A 218 22.72 -0.82 1.11
C LEU A 218 22.41 0.54 0.45
N LEU A 219 23.12 0.90 -0.64
CA LEU A 219 22.88 2.15 -1.35
C LEU A 219 21.47 2.22 -1.94
N ALA A 220 20.96 1.11 -2.46
CA ALA A 220 19.62 1.04 -3.02
C ALA A 220 18.54 1.13 -1.95
N ASP A 221 18.70 0.42 -0.83
CA ASP A 221 17.75 0.39 0.27
C ASP A 221 17.65 1.74 1.01
N TYR A 222 18.78 2.45 1.13
CA TYR A 222 18.84 3.76 1.78
C TYR A 222 18.88 4.94 0.80
N ALA A 223 18.47 4.75 -0.44
CA ALA A 223 18.48 5.79 -1.47
C ALA A 223 17.72 7.05 -1.04
N LEU A 224 16.53 6.91 -0.46
CA LEU A 224 15.70 8.03 0.00
C LEU A 224 16.34 8.81 1.16
N PRO A 225 16.66 8.19 2.31
CA PRO A 225 17.23 8.92 3.44
C PRO A 225 18.57 9.57 3.10
N VAL A 226 19.42 8.93 2.29
CA VAL A 226 20.69 9.49 1.86
C VAL A 226 20.46 10.71 0.96
N SER A 227 19.55 10.64 -0.01
CA SER A 227 19.24 11.75 -0.89
C SER A 227 18.71 12.96 -0.12
N VAL A 228 17.74 12.73 0.78
CA VAL A 228 17.14 13.80 1.61
C VAL A 228 18.20 14.45 2.49
N THR A 229 19.00 13.66 3.20
CA THR A 229 20.05 14.18 4.09
C THR A 229 21.09 14.97 3.32
N LEU A 230 21.58 14.41 2.22
CA LEU A 230 22.62 15.05 1.39
C LEU A 230 22.13 16.39 0.84
N LEU A 231 20.92 16.45 0.26
CA LEU A 231 20.44 17.69 -0.36
C LEU A 231 19.97 18.71 0.70
N SER A 232 19.47 18.26 1.85
CA SER A 232 19.15 19.15 2.96
C SER A 232 20.39 19.80 3.55
N THR A 233 21.54 19.09 3.59
CA THR A 233 22.81 19.64 4.05
C THR A 233 23.51 20.48 2.99
N LEU A 234 23.37 20.15 1.71
CA LEU A 234 23.99 20.90 0.60
C LEU A 234 23.55 22.37 0.57
N ARG A 235 22.31 22.67 0.96
CA ARG A 235 21.83 24.07 1.08
C ARG A 235 22.64 24.92 2.05
N LEU A 236 23.33 24.30 3.02
CA LEU A 236 24.17 24.98 4.00
C LEU A 236 25.58 25.29 3.46
N ALA A 237 25.89 24.84 2.24
CA ALA A 237 27.18 25.12 1.60
C ALA A 237 27.33 26.63 1.30
N PRO A 238 28.55 27.18 1.38
CA PRO A 238 28.78 28.62 1.21
C PRO A 238 28.14 29.26 -0.03
N PRO A 239 28.08 28.64 -1.22
CA PRO A 239 27.43 29.26 -2.37
C PRO A 239 25.90 29.42 -2.26
N THR A 240 25.25 28.63 -1.43
CA THR A 240 23.77 28.53 -1.33
C THR A 240 23.20 28.96 0.02
N GLN A 241 24.04 29.11 1.06
CA GLN A 241 23.61 29.40 2.42
C GLN A 241 22.86 30.74 2.56
N ASP A 242 23.22 31.74 1.73
CA ASP A 242 22.64 33.09 1.77
C ASP A 242 21.34 33.21 0.96
N VAL A 243 20.96 32.16 0.22
CA VAL A 243 19.72 32.15 -0.54
C VAL A 243 18.61 31.58 0.36
N PRO A 244 17.55 32.35 0.62
CA PRO A 244 16.43 31.85 1.40
C PRO A 244 15.77 30.67 0.67
N VAL A 245 15.43 29.62 1.39
CA VAL A 245 14.72 28.45 0.87
C VAL A 245 13.62 28.10 1.85
N SER A 246 12.43 27.82 1.32
CA SER A 246 11.29 27.42 2.14
C SER A 246 11.55 26.08 2.82
N LEU A 247 11.42 26.04 4.16
CA LEU A 247 11.65 24.85 4.97
C LEU A 247 10.34 24.22 5.40
N LEU A 248 10.41 22.93 5.78
CA LEU A 248 9.30 22.22 6.36
C LEU A 248 8.88 22.88 7.69
N GLN A 249 7.62 23.29 7.77
CA GLN A 249 7.08 23.91 8.97
C GLN A 249 6.82 22.84 10.03
N VAL A 250 7.48 22.96 11.16
CA VAL A 250 7.31 22.09 12.34
C VAL A 250 7.18 22.92 13.60
N PRO A 251 6.35 22.53 14.56
CA PRO A 251 6.29 23.19 15.85
C PRO A 251 7.59 22.95 16.65
N SER A 252 8.00 23.92 17.45
CA SER A 252 9.22 23.83 18.29
C SER A 252 9.11 22.82 19.43
N THR A 253 7.89 22.49 19.84
CA THR A 253 7.58 21.55 20.92
C THR A 253 6.47 20.61 20.47
N PHE A 254 6.25 19.52 21.22
CA PHE A 254 5.12 18.63 20.98
C PHE A 254 3.80 19.35 21.27
N ARG A 255 3.20 19.89 20.23
CA ARG A 255 1.90 20.58 20.27
C ARG A 255 1.16 20.37 18.96
N PRO A 256 -0.16 20.56 18.94
CA PRO A 256 -0.92 20.58 17.70
C PRO A 256 -0.39 21.65 16.74
N SER A 257 -0.60 21.44 15.44
CA SER A 257 -0.30 22.43 14.41
C SER A 257 -1.09 23.73 14.62
N ASP A 258 -0.54 24.86 14.16
CA ASP A 258 -1.05 26.22 14.45
C ASP A 258 -2.50 26.46 14.00
N GLY A 259 -3.04 25.66 13.10
CA GLY A 259 -4.43 25.73 12.66
C GLY A 259 -5.46 25.18 13.66
N ARG A 260 -5.02 24.61 14.78
CA ARG A 260 -5.89 23.98 15.79
C ARG A 260 -5.42 24.25 17.21
N SER A 261 -6.38 24.36 18.16
CA SER A 261 -6.12 24.71 19.54
C SER A 261 -5.96 23.52 20.49
N SER A 262 -6.45 22.34 20.11
CA SER A 262 -6.51 21.15 20.97
C SER A 262 -6.26 19.87 20.18
N TRP A 263 -5.76 18.84 20.88
CA TRP A 263 -5.67 17.48 20.34
C TRP A 263 -7.04 16.80 20.24
N LEU A 264 -7.93 17.06 21.21
CA LEU A 264 -9.26 16.47 21.19
C LEU A 264 -10.19 17.30 20.29
N VAL A 265 -10.88 16.59 19.41
CA VAL A 265 -11.88 17.19 18.52
C VAL A 265 -13.19 17.38 19.26
N ASN A 266 -13.74 18.57 19.23
CA ASN A 266 -15.08 18.82 19.73
C ASN A 266 -16.11 18.30 18.71
N VAL A 267 -16.52 17.05 18.87
CA VAL A 267 -17.40 16.34 17.91
C VAL A 267 -18.80 16.97 17.79
N THR A 268 -19.20 17.79 18.76
CA THR A 268 -20.52 18.45 18.78
C THR A 268 -20.51 19.80 18.05
N ASP A 269 -19.36 20.29 17.61
CA ASP A 269 -19.19 21.59 16.96
C ASP A 269 -19.54 21.55 15.46
N VAL A 270 -20.59 20.79 15.13
CA VAL A 270 -21.17 20.72 13.78
C VAL A 270 -22.69 20.67 13.89
N PRO A 271 -23.43 21.32 12.97
CA PRO A 271 -24.89 21.22 12.95
C PRO A 271 -25.32 19.77 12.63
N VAL A 272 -26.47 19.36 13.15
CA VAL A 272 -27.00 17.98 13.01
C VAL A 272 -27.10 17.53 11.54
N TRP A 273 -27.50 18.43 10.64
CA TRP A 273 -27.57 18.10 9.21
C TRP A 273 -26.20 17.71 8.63
N ALA A 274 -25.11 18.32 9.12
CA ALA A 274 -23.76 18.00 8.66
C ALA A 274 -23.30 16.62 9.13
N VAL A 275 -23.77 16.14 10.28
CA VAL A 275 -23.53 14.76 10.74
C VAL A 275 -24.05 13.75 9.73
N PHE A 276 -25.26 13.96 9.20
CA PHE A 276 -25.84 13.09 8.17
C PHE A 276 -25.23 13.32 6.79
N LEU A 277 -24.86 14.57 6.45
CA LEU A 277 -24.16 14.86 5.20
C LEU A 277 -22.80 14.12 5.14
N ALA A 278 -22.15 13.92 6.27
CA ALA A 278 -20.87 13.19 6.37
C ALA A 278 -20.97 11.73 5.87
N ILE A 279 -22.17 11.14 5.78
CA ILE A 279 -22.37 9.79 5.23
C ILE A 279 -21.89 9.72 3.76
N ILE A 280 -22.11 10.77 2.97
CA ILE A 280 -21.72 10.78 1.55
C ILE A 280 -20.21 10.62 1.38
N PRO A 281 -19.35 11.50 1.94
CA PRO A 281 -17.91 11.29 1.89
C PRO A 281 -17.44 10.04 2.66
N ALA A 282 -18.18 9.58 3.67
CA ALA A 282 -17.85 8.34 4.37
C ALA A 282 -18.00 7.10 3.48
N ILE A 283 -19.03 7.03 2.63
CA ILE A 283 -19.17 5.95 1.63
C ILE A 283 -17.96 5.95 0.70
N VAL A 284 -17.56 7.12 0.23
CA VAL A 284 -16.43 7.27 -0.68
C VAL A 284 -15.12 6.86 -0.01
N LEU A 285 -14.91 7.27 1.24
CA LEU A 285 -13.75 6.88 2.05
C LEU A 285 -13.72 5.36 2.27
N THR A 286 -14.87 4.76 2.55
CA THR A 286 -14.98 3.31 2.74
C THR A 286 -14.61 2.54 1.46
N ILE A 287 -15.05 3.01 0.30
CA ILE A 287 -14.67 2.42 -0.99
C ILE A 287 -13.16 2.52 -1.21
N LEU A 288 -12.57 3.69 -0.95
CA LEU A 288 -11.14 3.91 -1.09
C LEU A 288 -10.35 2.97 -0.17
N PHE A 289 -10.74 2.88 1.10
CA PHE A 289 -10.07 2.05 2.08
C PHE A 289 -10.23 0.57 1.78
N PHE A 290 -11.42 0.15 1.37
CA PHE A 290 -11.66 -1.23 0.95
C PHE A 290 -10.73 -1.65 -0.19
N PHE A 291 -10.48 -0.75 -1.15
CA PHE A 291 -9.56 -1.02 -2.24
C PHE A 291 -8.11 -1.06 -1.76
N ASP A 292 -7.63 0.03 -1.15
CA ASP A 292 -6.22 0.18 -0.72
C ASP A 292 -5.81 -0.92 0.26
N HIS A 293 -6.66 -1.19 1.28
CA HIS A 293 -6.39 -2.19 2.30
C HIS A 293 -6.28 -3.59 1.70
N ASN A 294 -7.30 -4.00 0.92
CA ASN A 294 -7.33 -5.34 0.36
C ASN A 294 -6.20 -5.57 -0.66
N VAL A 295 -5.91 -4.58 -1.52
CA VAL A 295 -4.80 -4.67 -2.47
C VAL A 295 -3.45 -4.74 -1.76
N SER A 296 -3.22 -3.89 -0.75
CA SER A 296 -1.98 -3.89 0.03
C SER A 296 -1.77 -5.21 0.76
N SER A 297 -2.83 -5.72 1.38
CA SER A 297 -2.83 -7.01 2.09
C SER A 297 -2.57 -8.17 1.13
N LEU A 298 -3.23 -8.19 -0.04
CA LEU A 298 -3.01 -9.18 -1.09
C LEU A 298 -1.57 -9.19 -1.57
N LEU A 299 -0.99 -8.02 -1.88
CA LEU A 299 0.38 -7.91 -2.36
C LEU A 299 1.42 -8.32 -1.32
N ALA A 300 1.14 -8.10 -0.02
CA ALA A 300 2.01 -8.56 1.07
C ALA A 300 1.97 -10.08 1.27
N GLN A 301 0.87 -10.73 0.90
CA GLN A 301 0.58 -12.15 1.13
C GLN A 301 0.58 -12.99 -0.15
N THR A 302 1.08 -12.46 -1.28
CA THR A 302 1.14 -13.21 -2.56
C THR A 302 1.89 -14.53 -2.40
N HIS A 303 1.47 -15.58 -3.14
CA HIS A 303 2.05 -16.93 -3.12
C HIS A 303 3.55 -16.98 -3.33
N LYS A 304 4.12 -16.03 -4.08
CA LYS A 304 5.56 -15.93 -4.29
C LYS A 304 6.38 -15.80 -3.00
N TYR A 305 5.75 -15.34 -1.91
CA TYR A 305 6.42 -15.23 -0.61
C TYR A 305 6.36 -16.50 0.23
N ASN A 306 5.58 -17.51 -0.17
CA ASN A 306 5.48 -18.80 0.52
C ASN A 306 5.27 -18.63 2.04
N LEU A 307 4.28 -17.81 2.43
CA LEU A 307 3.91 -17.58 3.82
C LEU A 307 3.34 -18.87 4.41
N LYS A 308 3.68 -19.13 5.67
CA LYS A 308 3.27 -20.36 6.38
C LYS A 308 2.08 -20.14 7.29
N LYS A 309 1.88 -18.90 7.75
CA LYS A 309 0.80 -18.56 8.67
C LYS A 309 -0.44 -18.14 7.87
N PRO A 310 -1.66 -18.46 8.32
CA PRO A 310 -2.89 -18.14 7.61
C PRO A 310 -3.04 -16.66 7.26
N SER A 311 -3.68 -16.37 6.15
CA SER A 311 -4.01 -15.00 5.74
C SER A 311 -5.06 -14.37 6.65
N SER A 312 -5.12 -13.04 6.70
CA SER A 312 -6.14 -12.28 7.43
C SER A 312 -6.57 -11.08 6.60
N TYR A 313 -7.85 -10.93 6.38
CA TYR A 313 -8.44 -9.84 5.61
C TYR A 313 -9.64 -9.21 6.34
N ASN A 314 -10.65 -10.00 6.71
CA ASN A 314 -11.87 -9.49 7.34
C ASN A 314 -11.62 -8.96 8.76
N LEU A 315 -10.80 -9.65 9.54
CA LEU A 315 -10.42 -9.20 10.89
C LEU A 315 -9.63 -7.87 10.82
N ASP A 316 -8.73 -7.76 9.87
CA ASP A 316 -7.87 -6.61 9.68
C ASP A 316 -8.67 -5.39 9.21
N PHE A 317 -9.62 -5.58 8.30
CA PHE A 317 -10.51 -4.52 7.86
C PHE A 317 -11.47 -4.03 8.96
N PHE A 318 -11.92 -4.94 9.84
CA PHE A 318 -12.67 -4.56 11.04
C PHE A 318 -11.83 -3.71 12.01
N LEU A 319 -10.58 -4.11 12.22
CA LEU A 319 -9.64 -3.37 13.07
C LEU A 319 -9.38 -1.97 12.51
N GLU A 320 -9.19 -1.84 11.19
CA GLU A 320 -8.97 -0.56 10.52
C GLU A 320 -10.13 0.40 10.77
N GLY A 321 -11.38 -0.06 10.60
CA GLY A 321 -12.57 0.73 10.92
C GLY A 321 -12.65 1.16 12.39
N THR A 322 -12.28 0.27 13.31
CA THR A 322 -12.24 0.58 14.75
C THR A 322 -11.20 1.66 15.07
N LEU A 323 -9.99 1.47 14.56
CA LEU A 323 -8.90 2.42 14.76
C LEU A 323 -9.18 3.78 14.13
N LEU A 324 -9.84 3.80 12.95
CA LEU A 324 -10.25 5.03 12.27
C LEU A 324 -11.16 5.90 13.16
N ILE A 325 -12.15 5.30 13.82
CA ILE A 325 -13.02 6.03 14.76
C ILE A 325 -12.20 6.53 15.96
N CYS A 326 -11.38 5.68 16.57
CA CYS A 326 -10.60 6.06 17.75
C CYS A 326 -9.60 7.20 17.48
N THR A 327 -8.89 7.13 16.36
CA THR A 327 -7.87 8.12 16.02
C THR A 327 -8.47 9.45 15.55
N SER A 328 -9.65 9.44 14.96
CA SER A 328 -10.36 10.66 14.55
C SER A 328 -10.80 11.54 15.71
N LEU A 329 -10.96 10.98 16.93
CA LEU A 329 -11.21 11.76 18.16
C LEU A 329 -10.02 12.68 18.52
N ILE A 330 -8.80 12.25 18.16
CA ILE A 330 -7.59 13.05 18.35
C ILE A 330 -7.41 14.04 17.18
N GLY A 331 -8.19 13.89 16.12
CA GLY A 331 -8.13 14.76 14.94
C GLY A 331 -6.80 14.64 14.18
N ILE A 332 -6.26 13.45 14.07
CA ILE A 332 -5.11 13.16 13.21
C ILE A 332 -5.58 12.72 11.83
N PRO A 333 -4.76 12.88 10.77
CA PRO A 333 -5.11 12.48 9.43
C PRO A 333 -5.49 11.01 9.36
N PHE A 334 -6.37 10.65 8.45
CA PHE A 334 -6.67 9.25 8.17
C PHE A 334 -5.44 8.54 7.59
N TYR A 335 -5.37 7.25 7.81
CA TYR A 335 -4.32 6.37 7.34
C TYR A 335 -4.92 5.14 6.70
N ASN A 336 -4.17 4.43 5.90
CA ASN A 336 -4.57 3.18 5.28
C ASN A 336 -3.35 2.26 5.09
N ALA A 337 -3.58 1.04 4.62
CA ALA A 337 -2.50 0.15 4.25
C ALA A 337 -1.69 0.73 3.07
N LEU A 338 -0.37 0.72 3.20
CA LEU A 338 0.56 1.28 2.24
C LEU A 338 0.90 0.25 1.16
N ILE A 339 0.32 0.39 -0.03
CA ILE A 339 0.45 -0.57 -1.14
C ILE A 339 1.91 -0.88 -1.49
N PRO A 340 2.83 0.10 -1.71
CA PRO A 340 4.21 -0.24 -2.05
C PRO A 340 5.02 -0.75 -0.84
N GLN A 341 4.73 -0.30 0.38
CA GLN A 341 5.49 -0.64 1.56
C GLN A 341 5.17 -2.04 2.10
N ALA A 342 3.94 -2.50 2.00
CA ALA A 342 3.54 -3.80 2.51
C ALA A 342 4.29 -4.97 1.81
N PRO A 343 4.31 -5.09 0.47
CA PRO A 343 5.14 -6.10 -0.19
C PRO A 343 6.65 -5.87 -0.02
N LEU A 344 7.12 -4.62 0.13
CA LEU A 344 8.52 -4.33 0.44
C LEU A 344 8.90 -4.86 1.84
N HIS A 345 8.01 -4.74 2.83
CA HIS A 345 8.21 -5.29 4.16
C HIS A 345 8.33 -6.81 4.13
N THR A 346 7.38 -7.49 3.47
CA THR A 346 7.45 -8.95 3.30
C THR A 346 8.74 -9.36 2.60
N ARG A 347 9.14 -8.66 1.53
CA ARG A 347 10.39 -8.94 0.81
C ARG A 347 11.64 -8.71 1.67
N SER A 348 11.66 -7.69 2.51
CA SER A 348 12.81 -7.40 3.40
C SER A 348 13.05 -8.50 4.43
N LEU A 349 11.99 -9.23 4.80
CA LEU A 349 12.02 -10.37 5.72
C LEU A 349 12.19 -11.71 4.98
N ALA A 350 12.12 -11.74 3.65
CA ALA A 350 12.21 -12.94 2.85
C ALA A 350 13.65 -13.44 2.72
N HIS A 351 13.83 -14.76 2.80
CA HIS A 351 15.07 -15.45 2.44
C HIS A 351 14.99 -15.84 0.97
N ILE A 352 15.87 -15.23 0.16
CA ILE A 352 15.88 -15.39 -1.29
C ILE A 352 17.06 -16.26 -1.70
N ARG A 353 16.79 -17.28 -2.52
CA ARG A 353 17.79 -18.13 -3.18
C ARG A 353 17.75 -17.86 -4.68
N GLU A 354 18.90 -17.78 -5.33
CA GLU A 354 19.00 -17.77 -6.77
C GLU A 354 18.95 -19.21 -7.28
N GLU A 355 17.99 -19.52 -8.14
CA GLU A 355 17.90 -20.80 -8.85
C GLU A 355 18.17 -20.57 -10.33
N GLU A 356 18.97 -21.45 -10.92
CA GLU A 356 19.23 -21.43 -12.35
C GLU A 356 18.20 -22.31 -13.06
N PHE A 357 17.54 -21.76 -14.06
CA PHE A 357 16.60 -22.50 -14.92
C PHE A 357 16.95 -22.25 -16.38
N GLU A 358 16.71 -23.25 -17.21
CA GLU A 358 16.89 -23.14 -18.64
C GLU A 358 15.61 -22.58 -19.27
N ASP A 359 15.72 -21.45 -19.93
CA ASP A 359 14.61 -20.85 -20.68
C ASP A 359 14.31 -21.71 -21.91
N GLU A 360 13.19 -22.41 -21.93
CA GLU A 360 12.75 -23.31 -23.01
C GLU A 360 12.70 -22.63 -24.38
N ILE A 361 12.60 -21.28 -24.42
CA ILE A 361 12.47 -20.51 -25.67
C ILE A 361 13.85 -20.13 -26.24
N THR A 362 14.79 -19.77 -25.35
CA THR A 362 16.11 -19.24 -25.75
C THR A 362 17.24 -20.25 -25.55
N GLY A 363 17.02 -21.34 -24.82
CA GLY A 363 18.05 -22.34 -24.44
C GLY A 363 19.16 -21.73 -23.57
N ARG A 364 18.89 -20.61 -22.91
CA ARG A 364 19.86 -19.93 -22.03
C ARG A 364 19.52 -20.19 -20.58
N THR A 365 20.54 -20.47 -19.79
CA THR A 365 20.42 -20.51 -18.34
C THR A 365 20.16 -19.09 -17.82
N LEU A 366 18.98 -18.90 -17.25
CA LEU A 366 18.57 -17.66 -16.57
C LEU A 366 18.55 -17.90 -15.07
N LYS A 367 18.79 -16.85 -14.29
CA LYS A 367 18.68 -16.87 -12.83
C LYS A 367 17.33 -16.30 -12.39
N ARG A 368 16.61 -17.06 -11.58
CA ARG A 368 15.37 -16.64 -10.94
C ARG A 368 15.58 -16.53 -9.44
N GLU A 369 15.13 -15.44 -8.84
CA GLU A 369 15.04 -15.31 -7.39
C GLU A 369 13.82 -16.09 -6.89
N VAL A 370 14.04 -17.07 -6.02
CA VAL A 370 12.97 -17.84 -5.38
C VAL A 370 12.97 -17.57 -3.89
N VAL A 371 11.83 -17.21 -3.34
CA VAL A 371 11.66 -17.03 -1.91
C VAL A 371 11.52 -18.38 -1.24
N THR A 372 12.42 -18.72 -0.32
CA THR A 372 12.39 -19.99 0.41
C THR A 372 11.45 -19.92 1.62
N HIS A 373 11.50 -18.83 2.37
CA HIS A 373 10.60 -18.53 3.49
C HIS A 373 10.68 -17.04 3.85
N VAL A 374 9.73 -16.57 4.63
CA VAL A 374 9.67 -15.21 5.19
C VAL A 374 9.69 -15.31 6.71
N GLU A 375 10.39 -14.41 7.38
CA GLU A 375 10.35 -14.26 8.84
C GLU A 375 9.05 -13.56 9.25
N GLU A 376 7.94 -14.32 9.37
CA GLU A 376 6.62 -13.80 9.73
C GLU A 376 6.58 -13.45 11.22
N GLN A 377 6.57 -12.15 11.55
CA GLN A 377 6.65 -11.65 12.91
C GLN A 377 6.09 -10.22 13.04
N ARG A 378 5.86 -9.74 14.27
CA ARG A 378 5.25 -8.44 14.59
C ARG A 378 6.25 -7.36 14.96
N LEU A 379 7.44 -7.75 15.43
CA LEU A 379 8.43 -6.86 16.03
C LEU A 379 8.92 -5.78 15.05
N SER A 380 9.11 -6.11 13.77
CA SER A 380 9.60 -5.13 12.79
C SER A 380 8.58 -4.01 12.56
N ASN A 381 7.29 -4.35 12.40
CA ASN A 381 6.24 -3.36 12.22
C ASN A 381 6.04 -2.52 13.48
N PHE A 382 6.09 -3.16 14.66
CA PHE A 382 6.02 -2.44 15.94
C PHE A 382 7.16 -1.42 16.09
N LEU A 383 8.41 -1.87 15.91
CA LEU A 383 9.59 -1.02 16.11
C LEU A 383 9.67 0.11 15.08
N GLN A 384 9.38 -0.14 13.79
CA GLN A 384 9.38 0.91 12.78
C GLN A 384 8.32 1.99 13.09
N SER A 385 7.13 1.59 13.54
CA SER A 385 6.06 2.51 13.95
C SER A 385 6.42 3.28 15.22
N PHE A 386 7.07 2.61 16.17
CA PHE A 386 7.59 3.26 17.38
C PHE A 386 8.70 4.28 17.07
N LEU A 387 9.58 3.99 16.10
CA LEU A 387 10.57 4.96 15.63
C LEU A 387 9.90 6.19 14.98
N CYS A 388 8.79 6.01 14.24
CA CYS A 388 7.98 7.15 13.76
C CYS A 388 7.45 7.98 14.92
N PHE A 389 7.04 7.36 16.03
CA PHE A 389 6.63 8.09 17.23
C PHE A 389 7.79 8.90 17.82
N LEU A 390 9.01 8.36 17.85
CA LEU A 390 10.18 9.11 18.33
C LEU A 390 10.49 10.35 17.48
N CYS A 391 10.09 10.38 16.21
CA CYS A 391 10.27 11.55 15.34
C CYS A 391 9.47 12.78 15.80
N VAL A 392 8.47 12.60 16.68
CA VAL A 392 7.69 13.72 17.26
C VAL A 392 8.41 14.38 18.44
N LEU A 393 9.52 13.79 18.91
CA LEU A 393 10.32 14.39 20.00
C LEU A 393 10.94 15.72 19.51
N PRO A 394 10.95 16.77 20.36
CA PRO A 394 11.34 18.13 19.96
C PRO A 394 12.69 18.20 19.23
N GLY A 395 13.70 17.46 19.68
CA GLY A 395 15.03 17.48 19.05
C GLY A 395 15.04 16.90 17.63
N ILE A 396 14.37 15.77 17.41
CA ILE A 396 14.26 15.13 16.10
C ILE A 396 13.35 15.95 15.19
N LEU A 397 12.24 16.46 15.74
CA LEU A 397 11.30 17.30 15.01
C LEU A 397 11.97 18.55 14.44
N GLN A 398 12.89 19.20 15.21
CA GLN A 398 13.67 20.34 14.72
C GLN A 398 14.61 19.95 13.56
N ILE A 399 15.21 18.77 13.60
CA ILE A 399 16.03 18.25 12.49
C ILE A 399 15.17 18.10 11.23
N LEU A 400 13.96 17.55 11.37
CA LEU A 400 13.00 17.44 10.26
C LEU A 400 12.60 18.81 9.72
N GLY A 401 12.43 19.81 10.58
CA GLY A 401 12.19 21.20 10.18
C GLY A 401 13.33 21.83 9.35
N GLY A 402 14.52 21.23 9.36
CA GLY A 402 15.64 21.64 8.50
C GLY A 402 15.51 21.17 7.04
N ILE A 403 14.55 20.33 6.69
CA ILE A 403 14.37 19.79 5.34
C ILE A 403 13.74 20.88 4.44
N PRO A 404 14.36 21.22 3.28
CA PRO A 404 13.74 22.11 2.31
C PRO A 404 12.49 21.45 1.68
N THR A 405 11.42 22.22 1.52
CA THR A 405 10.19 21.73 0.83
C THR A 405 10.47 21.31 -0.61
N ALA A 406 11.46 21.93 -1.26
CA ALA A 406 11.92 21.56 -2.59
C ALA A 406 12.49 20.12 -2.65
N VAL A 407 13.21 19.67 -1.61
CA VAL A 407 13.69 18.28 -1.50
C VAL A 407 12.51 17.31 -1.46
N LEU A 408 11.45 17.65 -0.72
CA LEU A 408 10.22 16.85 -0.67
C LEU A 408 9.50 16.83 -2.02
N SER A 409 9.50 17.93 -2.76
CA SER A 409 8.98 17.95 -4.15
C SER A 409 9.77 17.01 -5.07
N GLY A 410 11.10 16.96 -4.93
CA GLY A 410 11.94 16.00 -5.64
C GLY A 410 11.64 14.54 -5.28
N LEU A 411 11.26 14.26 -4.01
CA LEU A 411 10.80 12.93 -3.59
C LEU A 411 9.45 12.56 -4.21
N PHE A 412 8.52 13.49 -4.34
CA PHE A 412 7.27 13.24 -5.06
C PHE A 412 7.54 12.84 -6.51
N LEU A 413 8.44 13.55 -7.21
CA LEU A 413 8.85 13.17 -8.56
C LEU A 413 9.48 11.78 -8.61
N TYR A 414 10.34 11.44 -7.64
CA TYR A 414 10.95 10.13 -7.54
C TYR A 414 9.90 9.03 -7.32
N MET A 415 9.00 9.18 -6.33
CA MET A 415 7.97 8.19 -6.02
C MET A 415 7.05 7.94 -7.23
N GLY A 416 6.57 9.02 -7.88
CA GLY A 416 5.74 8.87 -9.07
C GLY A 416 6.46 8.17 -10.22
N SER A 417 7.73 8.51 -10.48
CA SER A 417 8.49 7.90 -11.58
C SER A 417 8.87 6.43 -11.31
N THR A 418 9.04 6.03 -10.05
CA THR A 418 9.33 4.62 -9.71
C THR A 418 8.13 3.70 -9.91
N SER A 419 6.92 4.19 -9.71
CA SER A 419 5.68 3.42 -9.95
C SER A 419 5.44 3.11 -11.44
N PHE A 420 6.12 3.80 -12.37
CA PHE A 420 6.08 3.41 -13.79
C PHE A 420 6.88 2.14 -14.10
N LYS A 421 7.88 1.81 -13.28
CA LYS A 421 8.72 0.62 -13.50
C LYS A 421 7.95 -0.64 -13.10
N GLY A 422 7.85 -1.59 -14.03
CA GLY A 422 7.16 -2.86 -13.81
C GLY A 422 5.63 -2.78 -13.92
N ASN A 423 5.08 -1.61 -14.22
CA ASN A 423 3.65 -1.46 -14.51
C ASN A 423 3.37 -1.90 -15.95
N SER A 424 2.60 -2.99 -16.11
CA SER A 424 2.33 -3.57 -17.44
C SER A 424 1.51 -2.66 -18.33
N LEU A 425 0.70 -1.74 -17.77
CA LEU A 425 0.00 -0.74 -18.57
C LEU A 425 0.98 0.21 -19.26
N VAL A 426 1.95 0.73 -18.50
CA VAL A 426 3.01 1.61 -19.05
C VAL A 426 3.83 0.88 -20.11
N GLU A 427 4.22 -0.38 -19.84
CA GLU A 427 4.93 -1.23 -20.81
C GLU A 427 4.14 -1.38 -22.10
N ARG A 428 2.85 -1.71 -22.02
CA ARG A 428 1.98 -1.86 -23.20
C ARG A 428 1.81 -0.57 -23.97
N VAL A 429 1.67 0.58 -23.28
CA VAL A 429 1.60 1.90 -23.94
C VAL A 429 2.88 2.19 -24.71
N LEU A 430 4.06 1.95 -24.11
CA LEU A 430 5.35 2.14 -24.77
C LEU A 430 5.51 1.20 -25.99
N VAL A 431 5.08 -0.06 -25.86
CA VAL A 431 5.09 -1.00 -27.00
C VAL A 431 4.17 -0.54 -28.12
N ILE A 432 2.98 -0.05 -27.81
CA ILE A 432 2.02 0.42 -28.83
C ILE A 432 2.55 1.65 -29.55
N LEU A 433 3.18 2.58 -28.83
CA LEU A 433 3.66 3.84 -29.40
C LEU A 433 4.98 3.70 -30.16
N PHE A 434 5.92 2.89 -29.68
CA PHE A 434 7.31 2.94 -30.13
C PHE A 434 7.85 1.64 -30.73
N VAL A 435 7.15 0.48 -30.59
CA VAL A 435 7.73 -0.80 -30.97
C VAL A 435 6.90 -1.51 -32.04
N PHE A 436 7.41 -1.49 -33.28
CA PHE A 436 6.77 -2.16 -34.43
C PHE A 436 7.18 -3.62 -34.58
N SER A 437 8.36 -4.03 -34.08
CA SER A 437 8.88 -5.40 -34.22
C SER A 437 8.57 -6.26 -33.00
N GLU A 438 8.05 -7.47 -33.24
CA GLU A 438 7.68 -8.41 -32.19
C GLU A 438 8.86 -8.83 -31.29
N LYS A 439 10.06 -8.96 -31.85
CA LYS A 439 11.29 -9.27 -31.09
C LYS A 439 11.64 -8.19 -30.06
N HIS A 440 11.35 -6.92 -30.35
CA HIS A 440 11.63 -5.81 -29.45
C HIS A 440 10.53 -5.62 -28.41
N ARG A 441 9.29 -6.07 -28.67
CA ARG A 441 8.16 -5.99 -27.74
C ARG A 441 8.43 -6.75 -26.44
N SER A 442 8.96 -7.97 -26.52
CA SER A 442 9.33 -8.78 -25.35
C SER A 442 10.43 -8.14 -24.50
N ARG A 443 11.28 -7.29 -25.07
CA ARG A 443 12.32 -6.55 -24.33
C ARG A 443 11.78 -5.31 -23.65
N MET A 444 10.81 -4.62 -24.28
CA MET A 444 10.19 -3.40 -23.76
C MET A 444 9.09 -3.70 -22.72
N ALA A 445 8.45 -4.85 -22.82
CA ALA A 445 7.36 -5.27 -21.92
C ALA A 445 7.66 -6.65 -21.33
N PRO A 446 8.69 -6.77 -20.47
CA PRO A 446 9.12 -8.06 -19.94
C PRO A 446 8.07 -8.72 -19.03
N HIS A 447 7.21 -7.94 -18.38
CA HIS A 447 6.21 -8.45 -17.45
C HIS A 447 4.88 -8.84 -18.10
N SER A 448 4.48 -8.16 -19.19
CA SER A 448 3.18 -8.39 -19.85
C SER A 448 3.27 -9.19 -21.14
N TRP A 449 4.32 -8.97 -21.95
CA TRP A 449 4.40 -9.52 -23.29
C TRP A 449 4.55 -11.06 -23.38
N PRO A 450 5.28 -11.74 -22.46
CA PRO A 450 5.40 -13.19 -22.51
C PRO A 450 4.05 -13.91 -22.43
N ALA A 451 3.16 -13.51 -21.51
CA ALA A 451 1.81 -14.07 -21.35
C ALA A 451 0.93 -13.80 -22.58
N ILE A 452 0.97 -12.55 -23.09
CA ILE A 452 0.25 -12.13 -24.31
C ILE A 452 0.67 -12.99 -25.52
N ARG A 453 1.97 -13.25 -25.67
CA ARG A 453 2.53 -14.06 -26.74
C ARG A 453 2.15 -15.54 -26.60
N ALA A 454 2.25 -16.09 -25.39
CA ALA A 454 1.88 -17.49 -25.11
C ALA A 454 0.40 -17.77 -25.43
N ALA A 455 -0.48 -16.83 -25.09
CA ALA A 455 -1.90 -16.91 -25.41
C ALA A 455 -2.25 -16.53 -26.87
N LYS A 456 -1.25 -16.12 -27.68
CA LYS A 456 -1.43 -15.67 -29.08
C LYS A 456 -2.47 -14.56 -29.23
N VAL A 457 -2.51 -13.61 -28.31
CA VAL A 457 -3.49 -12.52 -28.31
C VAL A 457 -3.24 -11.59 -29.52
N PRO A 458 -4.25 -11.31 -30.36
CA PRO A 458 -4.11 -10.38 -31.48
C PRO A 458 -3.75 -8.97 -31.02
N PHE A 459 -2.80 -8.31 -31.66
CA PHE A 459 -2.33 -6.98 -31.28
C PHE A 459 -3.45 -5.94 -31.17
N ARG A 460 -4.48 -6.02 -32.02
CA ARG A 460 -5.66 -5.14 -31.96
C ARG A 460 -6.41 -5.25 -30.62
N LYS A 461 -6.47 -6.45 -30.02
CA LYS A 461 -7.10 -6.66 -28.72
C LYS A 461 -6.23 -6.09 -27.59
N VAL A 462 -4.89 -6.18 -27.71
CA VAL A 462 -3.95 -5.53 -26.78
C VAL A 462 -4.16 -4.01 -26.79
N VAL A 463 -4.29 -3.41 -27.98
CA VAL A 463 -4.54 -1.97 -28.14
C VAL A 463 -5.87 -1.58 -27.51
N LEU A 464 -6.94 -2.33 -27.75
CA LEU A 464 -8.25 -2.05 -27.16
C LEU A 464 -8.21 -2.09 -25.63
N PHE A 465 -7.65 -3.17 -25.07
CA PHE A 465 -7.53 -3.35 -23.63
C PHE A 465 -6.75 -2.21 -22.98
N THR A 466 -5.59 -1.87 -23.56
CA THR A 466 -4.75 -0.76 -23.08
C THR A 466 -5.43 0.59 -23.23
N ALA A 467 -6.15 0.84 -24.32
CA ALA A 467 -6.88 2.09 -24.53
C ALA A 467 -7.98 2.28 -23.47
N VAL A 468 -8.71 1.22 -23.11
CA VAL A 468 -9.71 1.30 -22.03
C VAL A 468 -9.05 1.69 -20.71
N GLN A 469 -7.90 1.09 -20.36
CA GLN A 469 -7.15 1.43 -19.15
C GLN A 469 -6.70 2.91 -19.15
N VAL A 470 -6.10 3.36 -20.25
CA VAL A 470 -5.65 4.76 -20.40
C VAL A 470 -6.82 5.74 -20.26
N VAL A 471 -7.98 5.44 -20.88
CA VAL A 471 -9.18 6.28 -20.75
C VAL A 471 -9.62 6.37 -19.28
N PHE A 472 -9.62 5.26 -18.55
CA PHE A 472 -9.94 5.29 -17.11
C PHE A 472 -8.99 6.18 -16.33
N VAL A 473 -7.68 6.02 -16.52
CA VAL A 473 -6.66 6.84 -15.83
C VAL A 473 -6.89 8.32 -16.13
N VAL A 474 -7.07 8.68 -17.41
CA VAL A 474 -7.30 10.08 -17.82
C VAL A 474 -8.57 10.63 -17.20
N VAL A 475 -9.67 9.88 -17.22
CA VAL A 475 -10.96 10.32 -16.63
C VAL A 475 -10.81 10.54 -15.12
N VAL A 476 -10.14 9.64 -14.41
CA VAL A 476 -9.93 9.80 -12.97
C VAL A 476 -9.07 11.03 -12.67
N ILE A 477 -8.00 11.28 -13.43
CA ILE A 477 -7.15 12.46 -13.26
C ILE A 477 -7.95 13.75 -13.47
N ILE A 478 -8.79 13.82 -14.52
CA ILE A 478 -9.65 14.98 -14.77
C ILE A 478 -10.64 15.20 -13.61
N ILE A 479 -11.22 14.13 -13.08
CA ILE A 479 -12.13 14.20 -11.94
C ILE A 479 -11.41 14.74 -10.70
N MET A 480 -10.22 14.30 -10.43
CA MET A 480 -9.43 14.72 -9.26
C MET A 480 -9.05 16.21 -9.26
N GLU A 481 -8.97 16.84 -10.43
CA GLU A 481 -8.75 18.28 -10.58
C GLU A 481 -10.06 19.09 -10.62
N SER A 482 -11.21 18.43 -10.55
CA SER A 482 -12.53 19.06 -10.58
C SER A 482 -13.15 19.14 -9.17
N VAL A 483 -14.29 19.86 -9.08
CA VAL A 483 -15.11 19.90 -7.86
C VAL A 483 -15.62 18.50 -7.45
N ALA A 484 -15.68 17.57 -8.41
CA ALA A 484 -16.06 16.18 -8.19
C ALA A 484 -14.90 15.27 -7.70
N ALA A 485 -13.75 15.86 -7.29
CA ALA A 485 -12.58 15.11 -6.83
C ALA A 485 -12.91 14.06 -5.77
N LEU A 486 -13.92 14.31 -4.94
CA LEU A 486 -14.38 13.34 -3.93
C LEU A 486 -14.84 12.01 -4.55
N ALA A 487 -15.34 12.01 -5.79
CA ALA A 487 -15.91 10.81 -6.42
C ALA A 487 -14.87 9.85 -7.03
N PHE A 488 -13.57 10.20 -7.05
CA PHE A 488 -12.56 9.37 -7.73
C PHE A 488 -12.51 7.90 -7.27
N PRO A 489 -12.73 7.54 -5.98
CA PRO A 489 -12.74 6.14 -5.55
C PRO A 489 -13.87 5.31 -6.16
N ILE A 490 -15.01 5.95 -6.48
CA ILE A 490 -16.11 5.27 -7.15
C ILE A 490 -15.69 4.83 -8.56
N PHE A 491 -14.89 5.64 -9.27
CA PHE A 491 -14.36 5.28 -10.58
C PHE A 491 -13.34 4.12 -10.47
N ILE A 492 -12.55 4.07 -9.40
CA ILE A 492 -11.67 2.93 -9.15
C ILE A 492 -12.49 1.65 -8.99
N LEU A 493 -13.56 1.68 -8.20
CA LEU A 493 -14.45 0.52 -8.04
C LEU A 493 -15.10 0.10 -9.37
N LEU A 494 -15.43 1.05 -10.25
CA LEU A 494 -15.98 0.75 -11.58
C LEU A 494 -15.01 0.02 -12.51
N MET A 495 -13.71 -0.01 -12.20
CA MET A 495 -12.74 -0.80 -12.97
C MET A 495 -13.03 -2.30 -12.89
N LEU A 496 -13.52 -2.79 -11.75
CA LEU A 496 -13.85 -4.21 -11.55
C LEU A 496 -14.92 -4.71 -12.55
N PRO A 497 -16.13 -4.12 -12.61
CA PRO A 497 -17.13 -4.53 -13.58
C PRO A 497 -16.71 -4.21 -15.03
N THR A 498 -15.91 -3.18 -15.25
CA THR A 498 -15.41 -2.87 -16.60
C THR A 498 -14.53 -3.99 -17.14
N ARG A 499 -13.59 -4.49 -16.33
CA ARG A 499 -12.74 -5.62 -16.72
C ARG A 499 -13.57 -6.88 -16.93
N SER A 500 -14.50 -7.20 -16.02
CA SER A 500 -15.20 -8.47 -15.98
C SER A 500 -16.36 -8.57 -16.98
N TYR A 501 -17.03 -7.45 -17.27
CA TYR A 501 -18.24 -7.45 -18.09
C TYR A 501 -18.15 -6.56 -19.34
N LEU A 502 -17.54 -5.37 -19.24
CA LEU A 502 -17.53 -4.42 -20.34
C LEU A 502 -16.53 -4.84 -21.43
N ILE A 503 -15.28 -5.11 -21.06
CA ILE A 503 -14.19 -5.45 -22.00
C ILE A 503 -14.52 -6.74 -22.78
N PRO A 504 -14.97 -7.86 -22.16
CA PRO A 504 -15.32 -9.07 -22.91
C PRO A 504 -16.65 -8.98 -23.64
N SER A 505 -17.35 -7.83 -23.61
CA SER A 505 -18.66 -7.68 -24.24
C SER A 505 -18.56 -7.66 -25.76
N VAL A 506 -18.95 -8.78 -26.39
CA VAL A 506 -19.04 -8.91 -27.86
C VAL A 506 -20.06 -7.91 -28.46
N LYS A 507 -21.09 -7.55 -27.70
CA LYS A 507 -22.09 -6.55 -28.15
C LYS A 507 -21.47 -5.16 -28.34
N LEU A 508 -20.47 -4.80 -27.51
CA LEU A 508 -19.83 -3.49 -27.55
C LEU A 508 -18.63 -3.46 -28.48
N PHE A 509 -17.78 -4.51 -28.41
CA PHE A 509 -16.49 -4.54 -29.12
C PHE A 509 -16.43 -5.55 -30.28
N GLY A 510 -17.53 -6.30 -30.52
CA GLY A 510 -17.61 -7.26 -31.61
C GLY A 510 -16.44 -8.28 -31.59
N PRO A 511 -15.75 -8.49 -32.72
CA PRO A 511 -14.65 -9.43 -32.82
C PRO A 511 -13.38 -8.98 -32.05
N LEU A 512 -13.33 -7.75 -31.57
CA LEU A 512 -12.21 -7.22 -30.77
C LEU A 512 -12.34 -7.56 -29.29
N ALA A 513 -13.51 -8.03 -28.82
CA ALA A 513 -13.68 -8.47 -27.44
C ALA A 513 -12.73 -9.63 -27.12
N PRO A 514 -11.87 -9.53 -26.09
CA PRO A 514 -11.00 -10.63 -25.68
C PRO A 514 -11.82 -11.76 -25.05
N THR A 515 -11.41 -13.00 -25.31
CA THR A 515 -11.95 -14.18 -24.61
C THR A 515 -11.39 -14.26 -23.18
N GLY A 516 -11.99 -15.08 -22.31
CA GLY A 516 -11.52 -15.20 -20.93
C GLY A 516 -10.02 -15.54 -20.82
N ARG A 517 -9.51 -16.49 -21.65
CA ARG A 517 -8.09 -16.85 -21.71
C ARG A 517 -7.21 -15.67 -22.19
N GLU A 518 -7.67 -14.95 -23.21
CA GLU A 518 -6.95 -13.78 -23.72
C GLU A 518 -6.96 -12.64 -22.68
N LEU A 519 -8.07 -12.48 -21.96
CA LEU A 519 -8.22 -11.48 -20.91
C LEU A 519 -7.23 -11.74 -19.75
N ASN A 520 -7.11 -13.00 -19.31
CA ASN A 520 -6.15 -13.38 -18.28
C ASN A 520 -4.70 -13.16 -18.75
N ALA A 521 -4.39 -13.45 -20.02
CA ALA A 521 -3.07 -13.17 -20.57
C ALA A 521 -2.77 -11.66 -20.66
N LEU A 522 -3.78 -10.83 -20.93
CA LEU A 522 -3.66 -9.37 -20.93
C LEU A 522 -3.43 -8.81 -19.52
N ASP A 523 -3.93 -9.51 -18.50
CA ASP A 523 -3.66 -9.22 -17.09
C ASP A 523 -2.29 -9.74 -16.58
N GLY A 524 -1.50 -10.41 -17.44
CA GLY A 524 -0.16 -10.88 -17.10
C GLY A 524 -0.05 -12.35 -16.70
N GLY A 525 -1.15 -13.14 -16.84
CA GLY A 525 -1.22 -14.55 -16.49
C GLY A 525 -1.73 -14.81 -15.07
N GLU A 526 -2.17 -16.03 -14.80
CA GLU A 526 -2.82 -16.42 -13.53
C GLU A 526 -1.85 -16.56 -12.35
N GLU A 527 -0.53 -16.55 -12.56
CA GLU A 527 0.43 -17.00 -11.55
C GLU A 527 0.62 -16.03 -10.35
N ASP A 528 0.30 -14.73 -10.52
CA ASP A 528 0.60 -13.73 -9.48
C ASP A 528 -0.63 -13.30 -8.62
N PHE A 529 -1.86 -13.59 -9.06
CA PHE A 529 -3.09 -13.06 -8.44
C PHE A 529 -4.21 -14.09 -8.18
N ASP A 530 -3.98 -15.38 -8.46
CA ASP A 530 -4.99 -16.41 -8.20
C ASP A 530 -4.87 -16.96 -6.76
N ASP A 531 -5.45 -16.22 -5.81
CA ASP A 531 -5.58 -16.66 -4.42
C ASP A 531 -6.69 -17.72 -4.21
N SER A 532 -7.42 -18.10 -5.27
CA SER A 532 -8.52 -19.07 -5.14
C SER A 532 -8.03 -20.51 -4.90
N LYS A 533 -6.81 -20.84 -5.33
CA LYS A 533 -6.25 -22.20 -5.19
C LYS A 533 -5.85 -22.60 -3.76
N PRO A 534 -5.35 -21.72 -2.87
CA PRO A 534 -5.03 -22.12 -1.50
C PRO A 534 -6.24 -22.26 -0.59
N VAL A 535 -7.28 -21.43 -0.78
CA VAL A 535 -8.50 -21.52 0.06
C VAL A 535 -9.21 -22.85 -0.15
N GLU A 536 -9.29 -23.34 -1.39
CA GLU A 536 -9.81 -24.67 -1.70
C GLU A 536 -8.86 -25.79 -1.22
N ALA A 537 -7.54 -25.59 -1.33
CA ALA A 537 -6.55 -26.56 -0.85
C ALA A 537 -6.46 -26.55 0.69
N GLU A 538 -6.53 -25.41 1.35
CA GLU A 538 -6.61 -25.31 2.82
C GLU A 538 -7.92 -25.85 3.36
N LEU A 539 -9.06 -25.56 2.71
CA LEU A 539 -10.36 -26.14 3.08
C LEU A 539 -10.35 -27.66 2.90
N SER A 540 -9.77 -28.17 1.81
CA SER A 540 -9.65 -29.63 1.60
C SER A 540 -8.65 -30.27 2.56
N GLN A 541 -7.55 -29.61 2.95
CA GLN A 541 -6.64 -30.07 3.98
C GLN A 541 -7.25 -30.03 5.38
N MET A 542 -8.00 -28.97 5.73
CA MET A 542 -8.74 -28.89 6.99
C MET A 542 -9.85 -29.94 7.07
N GLU A 543 -10.53 -30.22 5.97
CA GLU A 543 -11.51 -31.31 5.91
C GLU A 543 -10.84 -32.68 6.01
N LEU A 544 -9.70 -32.91 5.34
CA LEU A 544 -8.92 -34.13 5.45
C LEU A 544 -8.35 -34.34 6.85
N THR A 545 -7.89 -33.27 7.52
CA THR A 545 -7.40 -33.33 8.90
C THR A 545 -8.54 -33.62 9.86
N ARG A 546 -9.73 -33.01 9.70
CA ARG A 546 -10.94 -33.32 10.50
C ARG A 546 -11.46 -34.74 10.28
N VAL A 547 -11.37 -35.25 9.05
CA VAL A 547 -11.74 -36.65 8.75
C VAL A 547 -10.72 -37.61 9.35
N SER A 548 -9.42 -37.27 9.31
CA SER A 548 -8.36 -38.05 9.95
C SER A 548 -8.49 -38.06 11.51
N GLU A 549 -8.78 -36.92 12.12
CA GLU A 549 -9.00 -36.82 13.55
C GLU A 549 -10.26 -37.59 13.99
N LYS A 550 -11.37 -37.51 13.24
CA LYS A 550 -12.56 -38.30 13.50
C LYS A 550 -12.33 -39.79 13.31
N SER A 551 -11.58 -40.20 12.29
CA SER A 551 -11.25 -41.62 12.11
C SER A 551 -10.33 -42.14 13.23
N SER A 552 -9.37 -41.34 13.71
CA SER A 552 -8.51 -41.72 14.84
C SER A 552 -9.27 -41.80 16.16
N GLN A 553 -10.29 -40.96 16.39
CA GLN A 553 -11.17 -41.05 17.54
C GLN A 553 -12.05 -42.30 17.48
N VAL A 554 -12.61 -42.63 16.32
CA VAL A 554 -13.44 -43.84 16.13
C VAL A 554 -12.59 -45.10 16.25
N PHE A 555 -11.34 -45.12 15.76
CA PHE A 555 -10.42 -46.24 15.94
C PHE A 555 -9.97 -46.40 17.40
N GLY A 556 -9.74 -45.31 18.12
CA GLY A 556 -9.42 -45.34 19.55
C GLY A 556 -10.57 -45.81 20.43
N GLU A 557 -11.83 -45.49 20.08
CA GLU A 557 -13.03 -46.01 20.76
C GLU A 557 -13.24 -47.49 20.46
N CYS A 558 -12.98 -48.00 19.24
CA CYS A 558 -13.05 -49.42 18.93
C CYS A 558 -11.97 -50.25 19.63
N GLU A 559 -10.71 -49.74 19.75
CA GLU A 559 -9.67 -50.44 20.51
C GLU A 559 -9.97 -50.49 22.04
N ALA A 560 -10.64 -49.45 22.58
CA ALA A 560 -11.04 -49.44 23.99
C ALA A 560 -12.19 -50.43 24.28
N GLU A 561 -13.17 -50.58 23.38
CA GLU A 561 -14.26 -51.57 23.50
C GLU A 561 -13.76 -53.00 23.34
N ASP A 562 -12.77 -53.26 22.47
CA ASP A 562 -12.18 -54.60 22.33
C ASP A 562 -11.33 -54.98 23.55
N LEU A 563 -10.65 -54.04 24.22
CA LEU A 563 -9.91 -54.31 25.47
C LEU A 563 -10.84 -54.55 26.68
N GLU A 564 -11.96 -53.87 26.81
CA GLU A 564 -12.96 -54.12 27.85
C GLU A 564 -13.67 -55.47 27.61
N GLY A 565 -13.87 -55.87 26.35
CA GLY A 565 -14.49 -57.16 25.98
C GLY A 565 -13.59 -58.38 26.29
N ASP A 566 -12.27 -58.24 26.23
CA ASP A 566 -11.30 -59.30 26.55
C ASP A 566 -11.05 -59.45 28.07
N GLU A 567 -11.12 -58.36 28.86
CA GLU A 567 -11.06 -58.44 30.33
C GLU A 567 -12.29 -59.15 30.92
N GLN A 568 -13.49 -58.97 30.36
CA GLN A 568 -14.71 -59.68 30.80
C GLN A 568 -14.72 -61.18 30.40
N ARG A 569 -13.91 -61.60 29.42
CA ARG A 569 -13.76 -63.01 29.04
C ARG A 569 -12.69 -63.76 29.85
N ALA A 570 -11.83 -63.06 30.57
CA ALA A 570 -10.82 -63.66 31.42
C ALA A 570 -11.27 -63.90 32.87
N GLU A 571 -12.48 -63.40 33.27
CA GLU A 571 -13.06 -63.60 34.61
C GLU A 571 -14.18 -64.63 34.64
N VAL A 572 -14.45 -65.38 33.57
CA VAL A 572 -15.35 -66.55 33.53
C VAL A 572 -14.50 -67.78 33.20
#